data_32fc6cd1fc1e8bcb7ccf1bcbde8d32fb
#
_entry.id   32fc6cd1fc1e8bcb7ccf1bcbde8d32fb
#
_cell.length_a   1.000
_cell.length_b   1.000
_cell.length_c   1.000
_cell.angle_alpha   90.00
_cell.angle_beta   90.00
_cell.angle_gamma   90.00
#
_symmetry.space_group_name_H-M   'P 1'
#
loop_
_entity.id
_entity.type
_entity.pdbx_description
1 polymer ?
#
loop_
_entity_poly.entity_id
_entity_poly.type
_entity_poly.pdbx_seq_one_letter_code
_entity_poly.pdbx_strand_id
1 'polypeptide(L)'
;MLVAIGLAAHNAGISQHKECTSMQYGGLAWATALLAVLAALVAARILFNRQWFLGWLRGTCGLAFLGLATLIGVLTYDLSSYRSIPEGKPLATLSFKADGPYYRVNLLEGGQERSLTMEGDLWQLDARFLQWKGLAALIGLQPGYRLEKLSGRFLAIEQQSLAQHTRVALARSPYGIDLWRWLRLGQHDLFIFDPQARRVTYLPVADDAVYSISLTPAGLLAQPMNQAAKQALQDWR
;
A
#
# COMPACT_ATOMS: atom_id res chain seq x y z
N MET A 1 77.42 30.84 -42.03
CA MET A 1 77.22 29.54 -42.64
C MET A 1 76.94 28.41 -41.57
N LEU A 2 77.34 28.59 -40.32
CA LEU A 2 77.17 27.61 -39.23
C LEU A 2 75.75 27.62 -38.60
N VAL A 3 74.96 28.72 -38.64
CA VAL A 3 73.68 28.85 -38.05
C VAL A 3 72.55 28.15 -38.89
N ALA A 4 72.73 28.04 -40.21
CA ALA A 4 71.78 27.41 -41.11
C ALA A 4 71.80 25.88 -41.00
N ILE A 5 72.91 25.26 -40.64
CA ILE A 5 73.05 23.80 -40.47
C ILE A 5 72.42 23.36 -39.16
N GLY A 6 72.47 24.14 -38.10
CA GLY A 6 71.82 23.82 -36.81
C GLY A 6 70.33 23.86 -36.87
N LEU A 7 69.72 24.78 -37.63
CA LEU A 7 68.27 24.85 -37.81
C LEU A 7 67.67 23.69 -38.66
N ALA A 8 68.43 23.22 -39.64
CA ALA A 8 68.03 22.11 -40.49
C ALA A 8 68.02 20.76 -39.72
N ALA A 9 69.05 20.57 -38.87
CA ALA A 9 69.11 19.34 -38.02
C ALA A 9 68.04 19.33 -36.90
N HIS A 10 67.70 20.50 -36.36
CA HIS A 10 66.65 20.62 -35.34
C HIS A 10 65.25 20.34 -35.93
N ASN A 11 64.96 20.84 -37.12
CA ASN A 11 63.67 20.61 -37.79
C ASN A 11 63.54 19.12 -38.29
N ALA A 12 64.61 18.48 -38.69
CA ALA A 12 64.61 17.07 -39.09
C ALA A 12 64.35 16.16 -37.89
N GLY A 13 64.87 16.47 -36.70
CA GLY A 13 64.57 15.70 -35.47
C GLY A 13 63.13 15.83 -34.99
N ILE A 14 62.54 17.01 -35.16
CA ILE A 14 61.13 17.26 -34.74
C ILE A 14 60.13 16.59 -35.68
N SER A 15 60.42 16.51 -36.99
CA SER A 15 59.54 15.83 -37.94
C SER A 15 59.56 14.30 -37.76
N GLN A 16 60.73 13.69 -37.50
CA GLN A 16 60.82 12.27 -37.22
C GLN A 16 60.14 11.84 -35.92
N HIS A 17 60.18 12.67 -34.88
CA HIS A 17 59.50 12.40 -33.62
C HIS A 17 57.96 12.49 -33.75
N LYS A 18 57.43 13.37 -34.61
CA LYS A 18 55.99 13.46 -34.90
C LYS A 18 55.47 12.30 -35.73
N GLU A 19 56.22 11.81 -36.67
CA GLU A 19 55.83 10.63 -37.50
C GLU A 19 55.83 9.34 -36.68
N CYS A 20 56.82 9.15 -35.79
CA CYS A 20 56.91 7.95 -34.96
C CYS A 20 55.81 7.88 -33.90
N THR A 21 55.39 9.02 -33.32
CA THR A 21 54.28 9.06 -32.38
C THR A 21 52.92 8.91 -33.05
N SER A 22 52.75 9.41 -34.28
CA SER A 22 51.50 9.23 -35.04
C SER A 22 51.26 7.76 -35.47
N MET A 23 52.32 7.06 -35.81
CA MET A 23 52.23 5.62 -36.13
C MET A 23 51.89 4.74 -34.90
N GLN A 24 52.40 5.08 -33.71
CA GLN A 24 52.10 4.36 -32.50
C GLN A 24 50.59 4.53 -32.07
N TYR A 25 50.06 5.74 -32.14
CA TYR A 25 48.66 6.00 -31.86
C TYR A 25 47.72 5.39 -32.92
N GLY A 26 48.12 5.35 -34.20
CA GLY A 26 47.43 4.67 -35.25
C GLY A 26 47.34 3.15 -35.02
N GLY A 27 48.47 2.51 -34.67
CA GLY A 27 48.51 1.10 -34.33
C GLY A 27 47.65 0.73 -33.12
N LEU A 28 47.68 1.60 -32.07
CA LEU A 28 46.85 1.39 -30.88
C LEU A 28 45.36 1.53 -31.20
N ALA A 29 44.99 2.53 -32.02
CA ALA A 29 43.60 2.72 -32.46
C ALA A 29 43.07 1.53 -33.26
N TRP A 30 43.88 0.95 -34.16
CA TRP A 30 43.49 -0.24 -34.88
C TRP A 30 43.37 -1.47 -33.97
N ALA A 31 44.25 -1.64 -32.97
CA ALA A 31 44.18 -2.72 -32.01
C ALA A 31 42.94 -2.64 -31.14
N THR A 32 42.60 -1.43 -30.66
CA THR A 32 41.36 -1.20 -29.85
C THR A 32 40.11 -1.38 -30.69
N ALA A 33 40.10 -0.93 -31.94
CA ALA A 33 38.99 -1.17 -32.86
C ALA A 33 38.75 -2.65 -33.12
N LEU A 34 39.81 -3.43 -33.35
CA LEU A 34 39.74 -4.87 -33.55
C LEU A 34 39.22 -5.59 -32.29
N LEU A 35 39.68 -5.17 -31.12
CA LEU A 35 39.20 -5.71 -29.85
C LEU A 35 37.71 -5.40 -29.62
N ALA A 36 37.26 -4.19 -29.98
CA ALA A 36 35.85 -3.80 -29.92
C ALA A 36 34.98 -4.62 -30.87
N VAL A 37 35.46 -4.90 -32.11
CA VAL A 37 34.77 -5.75 -33.06
C VAL A 37 34.69 -7.21 -32.58
N LEU A 38 35.77 -7.74 -32.00
CA LEU A 38 35.75 -9.08 -31.39
C LEU A 38 34.76 -9.15 -30.23
N ALA A 39 34.76 -8.16 -29.33
CA ALA A 39 33.81 -8.11 -28.24
C ALA A 39 32.35 -8.01 -28.74
N ALA A 40 32.07 -7.24 -29.77
CA ALA A 40 30.76 -7.13 -30.39
C ALA A 40 30.34 -8.47 -31.05
N LEU A 41 31.24 -9.19 -31.71
CA LEU A 41 30.94 -10.50 -32.29
C LEU A 41 30.65 -11.57 -31.22
N VAL A 42 31.40 -11.56 -30.11
CA VAL A 42 31.13 -12.44 -28.96
C VAL A 42 29.78 -12.12 -28.33
N ALA A 43 29.49 -10.82 -28.11
CA ALA A 43 28.20 -10.40 -27.59
C ALA A 43 27.05 -10.79 -28.51
N ALA A 44 27.19 -10.59 -29.83
CA ALA A 44 26.19 -11.02 -30.81
C ALA A 44 25.96 -12.53 -30.78
N ARG A 45 27.05 -13.31 -30.72
CA ARG A 45 26.94 -14.78 -30.64
C ARG A 45 26.23 -15.28 -29.40
N ILE A 46 26.44 -14.59 -28.24
CA ILE A 46 25.74 -14.91 -26.99
C ILE A 46 24.26 -14.49 -27.10
N LEU A 47 23.99 -13.30 -27.59
CA LEU A 47 22.63 -12.75 -27.69
C LEU A 47 21.74 -13.51 -28.65
N PHE A 48 22.30 -13.94 -29.82
CA PHE A 48 21.57 -14.69 -30.84
C PHE A 48 21.63 -16.21 -30.64
N ASN A 49 22.21 -16.69 -29.54
CA ASN A 49 22.13 -18.10 -29.19
C ASN A 49 20.72 -18.46 -28.74
N ARG A 50 19.96 -19.12 -29.59
CA ARG A 50 18.57 -19.50 -29.37
C ARG A 50 18.36 -20.28 -28.05
N GLN A 51 19.31 -21.06 -27.61
CA GLN A 51 19.21 -21.84 -26.38
C GLN A 51 19.34 -20.92 -25.12
N TRP A 52 20.23 -19.95 -25.17
CA TRP A 52 20.40 -18.97 -24.08
C TRP A 52 19.19 -18.05 -23.97
N PHE A 53 18.71 -17.55 -25.12
CA PHE A 53 17.52 -16.67 -25.16
C PHE A 53 16.28 -17.39 -24.62
N LEU A 54 16.05 -18.65 -25.04
CA LEU A 54 14.94 -19.46 -24.54
C LEU A 54 15.07 -19.76 -23.02
N GLY A 55 16.29 -20.04 -22.56
CA GLY A 55 16.57 -20.22 -21.14
C GLY A 55 16.29 -18.97 -20.33
N TRP A 56 16.75 -17.80 -20.78
CA TRP A 56 16.48 -16.51 -20.18
C TRP A 56 14.96 -16.19 -20.19
N LEU A 57 14.29 -16.40 -21.32
CA LEU A 57 12.84 -16.17 -21.44
C LEU A 57 12.05 -17.07 -20.49
N ARG A 58 12.40 -18.35 -20.38
CA ARG A 58 11.76 -19.27 -19.42
C ARG A 58 11.97 -18.81 -17.97
N GLY A 59 13.18 -18.37 -17.65
CA GLY A 59 13.51 -17.87 -16.31
C GLY A 59 12.73 -16.60 -15.97
N THR A 60 12.67 -15.63 -16.88
CA THR A 60 11.92 -14.38 -16.68
C THR A 60 10.42 -14.62 -16.61
N CYS A 61 9.86 -15.46 -17.47
CA CYS A 61 8.46 -15.87 -17.39
C CYS A 61 8.17 -16.59 -16.06
N GLY A 62 9.03 -17.51 -15.64
CA GLY A 62 8.88 -18.19 -14.35
C GLY A 62 8.87 -17.23 -13.17
N LEU A 63 9.78 -16.24 -13.13
CA LEU A 63 9.81 -15.20 -12.12
C LEU A 63 8.56 -14.29 -12.17
N ALA A 64 8.09 -13.95 -13.38
CA ALA A 64 6.87 -13.17 -13.55
C ALA A 64 5.65 -13.91 -13.01
N PHE A 65 5.51 -15.20 -13.31
CA PHE A 65 4.43 -16.03 -12.75
C PHE A 65 4.53 -16.20 -11.23
N LEU A 66 5.74 -16.36 -10.69
CA LEU A 66 5.95 -16.42 -9.24
C LEU A 66 5.57 -15.09 -8.57
N GLY A 67 5.96 -13.95 -9.16
CA GLY A 67 5.56 -12.62 -8.70
C GLY A 67 4.04 -12.43 -8.73
N LEU A 68 3.39 -12.86 -9.82
CA LEU A 68 1.94 -12.82 -9.94
C LEU A 68 1.25 -13.72 -8.90
N ALA A 69 1.75 -14.93 -8.70
CA ALA A 69 1.22 -15.85 -7.70
C ALA A 69 1.34 -15.27 -6.27
N THR A 70 2.48 -14.65 -5.96
CA THR A 70 2.69 -13.96 -4.68
C THR A 70 1.71 -12.80 -4.50
N LEU A 71 1.52 -11.98 -5.54
CA LEU A 71 0.55 -10.88 -5.52
C LEU A 71 -0.87 -11.39 -5.27
N ILE A 72 -1.31 -12.43 -6.00
CA ILE A 72 -2.61 -13.06 -5.81
C ILE A 72 -2.74 -13.61 -4.39
N GLY A 73 -1.70 -14.25 -3.85
CA GLY A 73 -1.68 -14.76 -2.48
C GLY A 73 -1.88 -13.68 -1.44
N VAL A 74 -1.19 -12.55 -1.57
CA VAL A 74 -1.34 -11.39 -0.66
C VAL A 74 -2.73 -10.77 -0.77
N LEU A 75 -3.27 -10.64 -1.99
CA LEU A 75 -4.63 -10.14 -2.20
C LEU A 75 -5.67 -11.08 -1.59
N THR A 76 -5.50 -12.39 -1.74
CA THR A 76 -6.40 -13.39 -1.13
C THR A 76 -6.37 -13.29 0.40
N TYR A 77 -5.19 -13.09 0.97
CA TYR A 77 -5.04 -12.90 2.41
C TYR A 77 -5.69 -11.60 2.90
N ASP A 78 -5.58 -10.49 2.18
CA ASP A 78 -6.29 -9.24 2.52
C ASP A 78 -7.81 -9.42 2.43
N LEU A 79 -8.30 -10.08 1.38
CA LEU A 79 -9.73 -10.39 1.23
C LEU A 79 -10.25 -11.31 2.34
N SER A 80 -9.47 -12.25 2.83
CA SER A 80 -9.88 -13.16 3.92
C SER A 80 -10.14 -12.44 5.25
N SER A 81 -9.65 -11.19 5.40
CA SER A 81 -9.90 -10.34 6.56
C SER A 81 -11.31 -9.70 6.56
N TYR A 82 -12.02 -9.77 5.43
CA TYR A 82 -13.40 -9.31 5.33
C TYR A 82 -14.38 -10.38 5.82
N ARG A 83 -15.41 -9.94 6.51
CA ARG A 83 -16.49 -10.79 7.02
C ARG A 83 -17.77 -10.55 6.23
N SER A 84 -18.56 -11.59 6.04
CA SER A 84 -19.91 -11.45 5.46
C SER A 84 -20.81 -10.63 6.38
N ILE A 85 -21.68 -9.83 5.79
CA ILE A 85 -22.63 -9.00 6.52
C ILE A 85 -23.71 -9.89 7.11
N PRO A 86 -23.90 -9.91 8.44
CA PRO A 86 -24.95 -10.72 9.05
C PRO A 86 -26.34 -10.14 8.72
N GLU A 87 -27.24 -10.99 8.28
CA GLU A 87 -28.62 -10.59 8.04
C GLU A 87 -29.38 -10.42 9.36
N GLY A 88 -30.05 -9.28 9.52
CA GLY A 88 -30.91 -9.00 10.68
C GLY A 88 -30.20 -8.89 12.03
N LYS A 89 -28.86 -8.92 12.07
CA LYS A 89 -28.07 -8.78 13.30
C LYS A 89 -27.15 -7.58 13.21
N PRO A 90 -26.78 -6.98 14.36
CA PRO A 90 -25.80 -5.90 14.34
C PRO A 90 -24.42 -6.40 13.87
N LEU A 91 -23.67 -5.54 13.19
CA LEU A 91 -22.29 -5.80 12.79
C LEU A 91 -21.38 -5.91 14.00
N ALA A 92 -21.60 -5.01 14.97
CA ALA A 92 -20.82 -4.93 16.19
C ALA A 92 -21.63 -4.28 17.31
N THR A 93 -21.22 -4.56 18.54
CA THR A 93 -21.70 -3.87 19.74
C THR A 93 -20.49 -3.25 20.44
N LEU A 94 -20.61 -2.00 20.82
CA LEU A 94 -19.62 -1.25 21.59
C LEU A 94 -20.17 -0.96 22.97
N SER A 95 -19.43 -1.33 24.02
CA SER A 95 -19.71 -0.92 25.39
C SER A 95 -18.54 -0.10 25.93
N PHE A 96 -18.86 1.00 26.61
CA PHE A 96 -17.89 1.93 27.14
C PHE A 96 -17.91 1.88 28.66
N LYS A 97 -16.73 1.82 29.27
CA LYS A 97 -16.56 1.90 30.71
C LYS A 97 -15.47 2.91 31.05
N ALA A 98 -15.80 3.87 31.90
CA ALA A 98 -14.83 4.85 32.36
C ALA A 98 -13.72 4.20 33.18
N ASP A 99 -12.46 4.53 32.86
CA ASP A 99 -11.25 4.04 33.53
C ASP A 99 -10.29 5.24 33.71
N GLY A 100 -10.58 6.11 34.68
CA GLY A 100 -9.85 7.35 34.89
C GLY A 100 -10.01 8.33 33.69
N PRO A 101 -8.89 8.77 33.07
CA PRO A 101 -8.93 9.68 31.91
C PRO A 101 -9.27 8.96 30.61
N TYR A 102 -9.39 7.64 30.63
CA TYR A 102 -9.64 6.80 29.47
C TYR A 102 -10.99 6.12 29.55
N TYR A 103 -11.46 5.65 28.40
CA TYR A 103 -12.57 4.72 28.33
C TYR A 103 -12.07 3.35 27.88
N ARG A 104 -12.40 2.31 28.63
CA ARG A 104 -12.26 0.93 28.19
C ARG A 104 -13.44 0.61 27.29
N VAL A 105 -13.15 0.27 26.04
CA VAL A 105 -14.17 -0.04 25.04
C VAL A 105 -14.12 -1.53 24.75
N ASN A 106 -15.20 -2.24 25.04
CA ASN A 106 -15.36 -3.62 24.62
C ASN A 106 -16.13 -3.66 23.32
N LEU A 107 -15.45 -4.13 22.27
CA LEU A 107 -15.99 -4.32 20.94
C LEU A 107 -16.34 -5.80 20.77
N LEU A 108 -17.62 -6.10 20.62
CA LEU A 108 -18.12 -7.43 20.28
C LEU A 108 -18.45 -7.47 18.79
N GLU A 109 -17.70 -8.26 18.01
CA GLU A 109 -17.85 -8.41 16.56
C GLU A 109 -17.87 -9.90 16.19
N GLY A 110 -19.01 -10.38 15.64
CA GLY A 110 -19.13 -11.78 15.20
C GLY A 110 -18.83 -12.82 16.26
N GLY A 111 -19.17 -12.52 17.52
CA GLY A 111 -18.90 -13.41 18.68
C GLY A 111 -17.48 -13.28 19.26
N GLN A 112 -16.62 -12.44 18.68
CA GLN A 112 -15.30 -12.15 19.22
C GLN A 112 -15.33 -10.82 19.99
N GLU A 113 -14.89 -10.86 21.25
CA GLU A 113 -14.75 -9.68 22.08
C GLU A 113 -13.31 -9.18 22.07
N ARG A 114 -13.15 -7.86 21.90
CA ARG A 114 -11.85 -7.17 21.95
C ARG A 114 -11.97 -5.99 22.90
N SER A 115 -11.08 -5.92 23.89
CA SER A 115 -10.98 -4.78 24.79
C SER A 115 -9.94 -3.79 24.26
N LEU A 116 -10.33 -2.53 24.17
CA LEU A 116 -9.56 -1.43 23.62
C LEU A 116 -9.58 -0.27 24.62
N THR A 117 -8.56 0.58 24.57
CA THR A 117 -8.52 1.81 25.35
C THR A 117 -8.64 3.00 24.41
N MET A 118 -9.49 3.94 24.74
CA MET A 118 -9.74 5.13 23.92
C MET A 118 -9.84 6.38 24.81
N GLU A 119 -9.42 7.51 24.28
CA GLU A 119 -9.58 8.85 24.87
C GLU A 119 -10.57 9.67 24.03
N GLY A 120 -11.35 10.49 24.68
CA GLY A 120 -12.23 11.48 24.04
C GLY A 120 -13.65 11.46 24.55
N ASP A 121 -14.35 12.57 24.31
CA ASP A 121 -15.75 12.76 24.68
C ASP A 121 -16.70 12.17 23.62
N LEU A 122 -16.20 12.04 22.42
CA LEU A 122 -16.94 11.50 21.26
C LEU A 122 -16.21 10.31 20.66
N TRP A 123 -16.96 9.38 20.08
CA TRP A 123 -16.40 8.25 19.35
C TRP A 123 -16.90 8.17 17.91
N GLN A 124 -16.07 7.62 17.04
CA GLN A 124 -16.38 7.35 15.64
C GLN A 124 -15.84 5.98 15.28
N LEU A 125 -16.64 5.18 14.58
CA LEU A 125 -16.24 3.91 14.03
C LEU A 125 -16.20 3.99 12.49
N ASP A 126 -15.05 3.70 11.92
CA ASP A 126 -14.87 3.58 10.48
C ASP A 126 -14.90 2.12 10.08
N ALA A 127 -15.67 1.80 9.05
CA ALA A 127 -15.73 0.48 8.45
C ALA A 127 -15.59 0.58 6.92
N ARG A 128 -14.97 -0.44 6.37
CA ARG A 128 -14.83 -0.65 4.93
C ARG A 128 -15.80 -1.70 4.48
N PHE A 129 -16.45 -1.45 3.38
CA PHE A 129 -17.34 -2.38 2.72
C PHE A 129 -16.81 -2.71 1.34
N LEU A 130 -16.91 -3.97 0.99
CA LEU A 130 -16.59 -4.49 -0.33
C LEU A 130 -17.86 -5.01 -0.94
N GLN A 131 -18.39 -4.30 -1.92
CA GLN A 131 -19.61 -4.71 -2.63
C GLN A 131 -19.21 -5.29 -3.99
N TRP A 132 -19.75 -6.48 -4.29
CA TRP A 132 -19.50 -7.13 -5.57
C TRP A 132 -20.43 -6.59 -6.64
N LYS A 133 -19.89 -6.38 -7.85
CA LYS A 133 -20.62 -5.90 -9.02
C LYS A 133 -20.48 -6.89 -10.20
N GLY A 134 -21.32 -6.73 -11.20
CA GLY A 134 -21.25 -7.49 -12.45
C GLY A 134 -21.31 -8.99 -12.25
N LEU A 135 -20.42 -9.73 -12.91
CA LEU A 135 -20.38 -11.19 -12.88
C LEU A 135 -20.19 -11.75 -11.46
N ALA A 136 -19.43 -11.08 -10.60
CA ALA A 136 -19.20 -11.52 -9.22
C ALA A 136 -20.51 -11.51 -8.40
N ALA A 137 -21.36 -10.52 -8.59
CA ALA A 137 -22.68 -10.48 -7.97
C ALA A 137 -23.62 -11.56 -8.56
N LEU A 138 -23.52 -11.83 -9.87
CA LEU A 138 -24.33 -12.86 -10.55
C LEU A 138 -24.04 -14.28 -10.05
N ILE A 139 -22.79 -14.59 -9.72
CA ILE A 139 -22.41 -15.89 -9.13
C ILE A 139 -22.68 -15.99 -7.63
N GLY A 140 -23.33 -14.97 -7.04
CA GLY A 140 -23.81 -15.00 -5.66
C GLY A 140 -22.77 -14.64 -4.59
N LEU A 141 -21.71 -13.93 -4.94
CA LEU A 141 -20.74 -13.42 -3.94
C LEU A 141 -21.41 -12.37 -3.06
N GLN A 142 -21.40 -12.62 -1.75
CA GLN A 142 -21.98 -11.72 -0.77
C GLN A 142 -21.05 -10.56 -0.43
N PRO A 143 -21.62 -9.36 -0.17
CA PRO A 143 -20.81 -8.22 0.25
C PRO A 143 -20.13 -8.48 1.59
N GLY A 144 -18.89 -7.98 1.71
CA GLY A 144 -18.09 -8.10 2.91
C GLY A 144 -17.88 -6.77 3.62
N TYR A 145 -17.64 -6.82 4.93
CA TYR A 145 -17.24 -5.67 5.72
C TYR A 145 -15.98 -5.96 6.55
N ARG A 146 -15.29 -4.90 6.93
CA ARG A 146 -14.15 -4.94 7.85
C ARG A 146 -14.17 -3.66 8.68
N LEU A 147 -14.17 -3.79 10.00
CA LEU A 147 -13.99 -2.64 10.89
C LEU A 147 -12.54 -2.17 10.79
N GLU A 148 -12.33 -0.89 10.52
CA GLU A 148 -11.00 -0.35 10.25
C GLU A 148 -10.37 0.27 11.48
N LYS A 149 -11.07 1.22 12.10
CA LYS A 149 -10.58 1.94 13.27
C LYS A 149 -11.71 2.48 14.10
N LEU A 150 -11.46 2.55 15.39
CA LEU A 150 -12.22 3.32 16.37
C LEU A 150 -11.44 4.59 16.67
N SER A 151 -12.09 5.75 16.59
CA SER A 151 -11.46 7.05 16.85
C SER A 151 -12.24 7.79 17.91
N GLY A 152 -11.52 8.34 18.88
CA GLY A 152 -12.05 9.28 19.84
C GLY A 152 -11.77 10.73 19.44
N ARG A 153 -12.55 11.65 19.93
CA ARG A 153 -12.35 13.09 19.76
C ARG A 153 -12.76 13.83 21.03
N PHE A 154 -11.95 14.78 21.45
CA PHE A 154 -12.30 15.73 22.49
C PHE A 154 -13.09 16.90 21.90
N LEU A 155 -14.00 17.44 22.70
CA LEU A 155 -14.72 18.66 22.37
C LEU A 155 -13.81 19.89 22.48
N ALA A 156 -12.92 19.90 23.50
CA ALA A 156 -11.94 20.95 23.67
C ALA A 156 -10.72 20.73 22.77
N ILE A 157 -10.37 21.76 21.98
CA ILE A 157 -9.24 21.71 21.01
C ILE A 157 -7.91 21.50 21.73
N GLU A 158 -7.73 22.07 22.89
CA GLU A 158 -6.53 21.97 23.71
C GLU A 158 -6.30 20.52 24.16
N GLN A 159 -7.33 19.82 24.60
CA GLN A 159 -7.28 18.42 24.99
C GLN A 159 -6.99 17.51 23.78
N GLN A 160 -7.59 17.84 22.63
CA GLN A 160 -7.35 17.08 21.40
C GLN A 160 -5.88 17.12 20.96
N SER A 161 -5.18 18.22 21.18
CA SER A 161 -3.76 18.36 20.83
C SER A 161 -2.81 17.55 21.71
N LEU A 162 -3.22 17.27 22.95
CA LEU A 162 -2.44 16.51 23.94
C LEU A 162 -2.74 15.02 23.94
N ALA A 163 -3.84 14.60 23.34
CA ALA A 163 -4.33 13.24 23.39
C ALA A 163 -3.48 12.28 22.54
N GLN A 164 -3.09 11.15 23.13
CA GLN A 164 -2.26 10.13 22.46
C GLN A 164 -3.06 8.93 21.95
N HIS A 165 -4.17 8.56 22.60
CA HIS A 165 -4.94 7.35 22.33
C HIS A 165 -6.29 7.61 21.63
N THR A 166 -6.34 8.64 20.79
CA THR A 166 -7.56 8.99 20.05
C THR A 166 -7.86 8.10 18.85
N ARG A 167 -6.94 7.19 18.47
CA ARG A 167 -7.10 6.31 17.30
C ARG A 167 -6.64 4.90 17.60
N VAL A 168 -7.55 3.97 17.53
CA VAL A 168 -7.28 2.54 17.69
C VAL A 168 -7.55 1.83 16.37
N ALA A 169 -6.51 1.23 15.79
CA ALA A 169 -6.65 0.43 14.57
C ALA A 169 -7.25 -0.94 14.93
N LEU A 170 -8.40 -1.28 14.34
CA LEU A 170 -9.09 -2.55 14.51
C LEU A 170 -8.60 -3.61 13.52
N ALA A 171 -8.24 -3.18 12.33
CA ALA A 171 -7.66 -4.03 11.30
C ALA A 171 -6.45 -3.36 10.65
N ARG A 172 -5.49 -4.17 10.24
CA ARG A 172 -4.33 -3.76 9.46
C ARG A 172 -4.21 -4.68 8.26
N SER A 173 -3.99 -4.11 7.08
CA SER A 173 -3.64 -4.92 5.91
C SER A 173 -2.23 -5.47 6.09
N PRO A 174 -2.02 -6.78 5.87
CA PRO A 174 -0.72 -7.40 5.98
C PRO A 174 0.23 -6.80 4.94
N TYR A 175 1.50 -6.69 5.31
CA TYR A 175 2.58 -6.21 4.44
C TYR A 175 2.37 -4.84 3.79
N GLY A 176 1.41 -4.02 4.29
CA GLY A 176 1.11 -2.69 3.74
C GLY A 176 0.39 -2.69 2.39
N ILE A 177 0.07 -3.86 1.84
CA ILE A 177 -0.70 -4.00 0.60
C ILE A 177 -2.19 -4.00 0.97
N ASP A 178 -2.85 -2.91 0.63
CA ASP A 178 -4.25 -2.66 0.94
C ASP A 178 -5.01 -2.54 -0.39
N LEU A 179 -5.63 -3.65 -0.80
CA LEU A 179 -6.39 -3.73 -2.06
C LEU A 179 -7.48 -2.67 -2.12
N TRP A 180 -8.23 -2.49 -1.04
CA TRP A 180 -9.31 -1.52 -0.97
C TRP A 180 -8.81 -0.08 -1.15
N ARG A 181 -7.68 0.26 -0.51
CA ARG A 181 -7.06 1.58 -0.64
C ARG A 181 -6.51 1.81 -2.05
N TRP A 182 -5.89 0.80 -2.63
CA TRP A 182 -5.36 0.86 -3.99
C TRP A 182 -6.47 1.10 -5.02
N LEU A 183 -7.58 0.38 -4.90
CA LEU A 183 -8.75 0.55 -5.78
C LEU A 183 -9.39 1.92 -5.65
N ARG A 184 -9.54 2.40 -4.41
CA ARG A 184 -10.17 3.70 -4.15
C ARG A 184 -9.29 4.88 -4.60
N LEU A 185 -7.98 4.81 -4.44
CA LEU A 185 -7.05 5.85 -4.87
C LEU A 185 -6.89 5.88 -6.40
N GLY A 186 -6.98 4.73 -7.05
CA GLY A 186 -6.86 4.60 -8.50
C GLY A 186 -8.05 5.15 -9.28
N GLN A 187 -9.17 5.49 -8.63
CA GLN A 187 -10.45 5.87 -9.28
C GLN A 187 -10.88 4.88 -10.39
N HIS A 188 -10.37 3.67 -10.34
CA HIS A 188 -10.71 2.65 -11.31
C HIS A 188 -12.00 1.96 -10.88
N ASP A 189 -13.06 2.21 -11.61
CA ASP A 189 -14.27 1.40 -11.56
C ASP A 189 -13.93 0.01 -12.09
N LEU A 190 -13.58 -0.89 -11.19
CA LEU A 190 -13.44 -2.28 -11.57
C LEU A 190 -14.83 -2.88 -11.75
N PHE A 191 -15.03 -3.57 -12.86
CA PHE A 191 -16.27 -4.26 -13.20
C PHE A 191 -16.74 -5.30 -12.15
N ILE A 192 -15.88 -5.64 -11.18
CA ILE A 192 -16.07 -6.76 -10.26
C ILE A 192 -16.45 -6.31 -8.86
N PHE A 193 -15.93 -5.16 -8.35
CA PHE A 193 -16.21 -4.70 -6.99
C PHE A 193 -16.18 -3.17 -6.83
N ASP A 194 -16.91 -2.72 -5.81
CA ASP A 194 -17.05 -1.32 -5.43
C ASP A 194 -16.59 -1.15 -3.96
N PRO A 195 -15.45 -0.48 -3.73
CA PRO A 195 -14.95 -0.23 -2.39
C PRO A 195 -15.67 0.96 -1.77
N GLN A 196 -16.50 0.72 -0.74
CA GLN A 196 -17.21 1.77 -0.02
C GLN A 196 -16.64 1.98 1.38
N ALA A 197 -16.41 3.25 1.77
CA ALA A 197 -16.13 3.62 3.14
C ALA A 197 -17.41 4.12 3.79
N ARG A 198 -17.78 3.52 4.90
CA ARG A 198 -18.90 3.98 5.71
C ARG A 198 -18.44 4.20 7.14
N ARG A 199 -19.04 5.17 7.79
CA ARG A 199 -18.69 5.54 9.16
C ARG A 199 -19.92 5.83 9.97
N VAL A 200 -19.82 5.57 11.26
CA VAL A 200 -20.66 6.21 12.26
C VAL A 200 -20.04 7.57 12.54
N THR A 201 -20.78 8.63 12.41
CA THR A 201 -20.34 9.98 12.80
C THR A 201 -20.14 10.07 14.30
N TYR A 202 -19.41 11.04 14.78
CA TYR A 202 -19.13 11.25 16.19
C TYR A 202 -20.39 11.22 17.05
N LEU A 203 -20.41 10.29 18.00
CA LEU A 203 -21.44 10.13 19.01
C LEU A 203 -20.81 10.27 20.39
N PRO A 204 -21.58 10.72 21.40
CA PRO A 204 -21.05 10.90 22.74
C PRO A 204 -20.66 9.59 23.39
N VAL A 205 -19.57 9.64 24.16
CA VAL A 205 -19.15 8.56 25.06
C VAL A 205 -19.75 8.85 26.44
N ALA A 206 -20.23 7.83 27.11
CA ALA A 206 -20.63 7.91 28.51
C ALA A 206 -20.27 6.61 29.23
N ASP A 207 -20.13 6.67 30.54
CA ASP A 207 -19.88 5.49 31.35
C ASP A 207 -21.06 4.52 31.25
N ASP A 208 -20.72 3.24 31.14
CA ASP A 208 -21.66 2.13 30.92
C ASP A 208 -22.56 2.26 29.66
N ALA A 209 -22.25 3.18 28.74
CA ALA A 209 -23.02 3.32 27.50
C ALA A 209 -22.78 2.12 26.56
N VAL A 210 -23.86 1.60 25.98
CA VAL A 210 -23.84 0.49 25.02
C VAL A 210 -24.53 0.90 23.73
N TYR A 211 -23.80 0.72 22.61
CA TYR A 211 -24.29 1.02 21.27
C TYR A 211 -24.24 -0.23 20.39
N SER A 212 -25.32 -0.46 19.66
CA SER A 212 -25.41 -1.48 18.62
C SER A 212 -25.21 -0.82 17.25
N ILE A 213 -24.33 -1.40 16.42
CA ILE A 213 -23.98 -0.87 15.12
C ILE A 213 -24.54 -1.78 14.04
N SER A 214 -25.40 -1.22 13.20
CA SER A 214 -26.06 -1.92 12.10
C SER A 214 -25.76 -1.24 10.77
N LEU A 215 -25.80 -2.02 9.69
CA LEU A 215 -25.73 -1.49 8.34
C LEU A 215 -27.14 -1.15 7.85
N THR A 216 -27.32 0.07 7.40
CA THR A 216 -28.54 0.52 6.73
C THR A 216 -28.23 0.96 5.30
N PRO A 217 -29.22 1.10 4.41
CA PRO A 217 -29.01 1.67 3.07
C PRO A 217 -28.35 3.07 3.11
N ALA A 218 -28.63 3.86 4.15
CA ALA A 218 -28.04 5.20 4.34
C ALA A 218 -26.59 5.16 4.86
N GLY A 219 -26.14 4.04 5.44
CA GLY A 219 -24.80 3.92 6.01
C GLY A 219 -24.76 3.08 7.28
N LEU A 220 -23.72 3.27 8.09
CA LEU A 220 -23.64 2.69 9.42
C LEU A 220 -24.51 3.52 10.38
N LEU A 221 -25.37 2.82 11.09
CA LEU A 221 -26.23 3.38 12.12
C LEU A 221 -25.84 2.81 13.47
N ALA A 222 -25.55 3.65 14.43
CA ALA A 222 -25.39 3.26 15.82
C ALA A 222 -26.68 3.57 16.60
N GLN A 223 -27.19 2.57 17.30
CA GLN A 223 -28.40 2.69 18.12
C GLN A 223 -28.04 2.49 19.60
N PRO A 224 -28.53 3.36 20.50
CA PRO A 224 -28.32 3.18 21.94
C PRO A 224 -29.11 1.98 22.45
N MET A 225 -28.42 1.09 23.15
CA MET A 225 -29.00 -0.15 23.68
C MET A 225 -29.48 -0.04 25.14
N ASN A 226 -28.92 0.93 25.89
CA ASN A 226 -29.24 1.11 27.29
C ASN A 226 -29.56 2.58 27.63
N GLN A 227 -29.95 2.82 28.88
CA GLN A 227 -30.37 4.14 29.34
C GLN A 227 -29.20 5.15 29.34
N ALA A 228 -27.98 4.72 29.71
CA ALA A 228 -26.80 5.58 29.71
C ALA A 228 -26.50 6.14 28.31
N ALA A 229 -26.54 5.29 27.28
CA ALA A 229 -26.34 5.71 25.89
C ALA A 229 -27.48 6.64 25.39
N LYS A 230 -28.72 6.38 25.79
CA LYS A 230 -29.87 7.25 25.43
C LYS A 230 -29.75 8.64 26.04
N GLN A 231 -29.37 8.72 27.31
CA GLN A 231 -29.17 9.98 28.01
C GLN A 231 -28.02 10.77 27.41
N ALA A 232 -26.86 10.12 27.15
CA ALA A 232 -25.73 10.75 26.50
C ALA A 232 -26.11 11.38 25.14
N LEU A 233 -26.97 10.72 24.35
CA LEU A 233 -27.47 11.26 23.09
C LEU A 233 -28.46 12.42 23.27
N GLN A 234 -29.23 12.46 24.36
CA GLN A 234 -30.14 13.55 24.65
C GLN A 234 -29.37 14.80 25.08
N ASP A 235 -28.36 14.61 25.94
CA ASP A 235 -27.51 15.70 26.43
C ASP A 235 -26.61 16.31 25.33
N TRP A 236 -26.40 15.56 24.23
CA TRP A 236 -25.63 15.97 23.05
C TRP A 236 -26.42 16.88 22.08
N ARG A 237 -27.74 16.87 22.12
CA ARG A 237 -28.60 17.71 21.27
C ARG A 237 -28.73 19.12 21.84
#